data_8d9c926872eafda12c1d5f2c40f9e8b3
#
_entry.id   8d9c926872eafda12c1d5f2c40f9e8b3
#
_cell.length_a   1.000
_cell.length_b   1.000
_cell.length_c   1.000
_cell.angle_alpha   90.00
_cell.angle_beta   90.00
_cell.angle_gamma   90.00
#
_symmetry.space_group_name_H-M   'P 1'
#
loop_
_entity.id
_entity.type
_entity.pdbx_description
1 polymer ?
#
loop_
_entity_poly.entity_id
_entity_poly.type
_entity_poly.pdbx_seq_one_letter_code
_entity_poly.pdbx_strand_id
1 'polypeptide(L)'
;MQLEKLLLILSAVIACVFSSKLLDQEWQAWKAKHEKKYSNFRDEMFRRKAWEETWHKVQKHNELANQGLSKYRMAMNKFADMTPQERTSRKCFNSNRMSTSHDNVPVQDSYRTLNMPKSKDWRDSNCVTHVKNQGHCGSCWAFATVGVFESHHCIKTKELINFSEQQLVDCDTGNDGCCGGLPEKAMAYVTKHGIMKSQDYEYADKQFNCLYKPANSLAFNVSKYYLLPGEENMAMSVAFDGPISVGIDASDDFSMYCNGIFDGDCSTQPNHAVIVVGYGTEHDQASGEDTDYWIIKNSWSADWGEEGYVRMKRNANKCGIGSDASSVDLAR
;
A
#
# COMPACT_ATOMS: atom_id res chain seq x y z
N MET A 1 -32.05 11.57 46.39
CA MET A 1 -31.29 10.31 46.15
C MET A 1 -31.97 9.35 45.16
N GLN A 2 -33.25 8.95 45.35
CA GLN A 2 -33.94 8.08 44.38
C GLN A 2 -34.28 8.78 43.05
N LEU A 3 -34.72 10.02 43.09
CA LEU A 3 -35.06 10.83 41.89
C LEU A 3 -33.82 11.17 41.06
N GLU A 4 -32.70 11.47 41.67
CA GLU A 4 -31.41 11.74 40.99
C GLU A 4 -30.88 10.50 40.27
N LYS A 5 -30.98 9.31 40.89
CA LYS A 5 -30.63 8.04 40.25
C LYS A 5 -31.52 7.74 39.06
N LEU A 6 -32.83 8.04 39.14
CA LEU A 6 -33.77 7.85 38.04
C LEU A 6 -33.47 8.77 36.86
N LEU A 7 -33.14 10.05 37.12
CA LEU A 7 -32.75 11.04 36.12
C LEU A 7 -31.43 10.65 35.44
N LEU A 8 -30.44 10.15 36.19
CA LEU A 8 -29.18 9.64 35.61
C LEU A 8 -29.39 8.41 34.72
N ILE A 9 -30.26 7.48 35.13
CA ILE A 9 -30.60 6.31 34.31
C ILE A 9 -31.33 6.74 33.04
N LEU A 10 -32.29 7.65 33.14
CA LEU A 10 -33.05 8.16 31.99
C LEU A 10 -32.15 8.93 31.02
N SER A 11 -31.24 9.75 31.49
CA SER A 11 -30.26 10.46 30.65
C SER A 11 -29.29 9.48 29.93
N ALA A 12 -28.83 8.43 30.62
CA ALA A 12 -27.99 7.40 30.04
C ALA A 12 -28.72 6.58 28.95
N VAL A 13 -29.99 6.24 29.19
CA VAL A 13 -30.83 5.53 28.20
C VAL A 13 -31.07 6.41 26.97
N ILE A 14 -31.41 7.69 27.16
CA ILE A 14 -31.59 8.65 26.08
C ILE A 14 -30.28 8.79 25.26
N ALA A 15 -29.14 8.97 25.92
CA ALA A 15 -27.84 9.06 25.25
C ALA A 15 -27.51 7.79 24.48
N CYS A 16 -27.82 6.60 25.02
CA CYS A 16 -27.61 5.33 24.36
C CYS A 16 -28.47 5.18 23.09
N VAL A 17 -29.76 5.58 23.15
CA VAL A 17 -30.69 5.55 22.01
C VAL A 17 -30.26 6.53 20.92
N PHE A 18 -29.82 7.73 21.29
CA PHE A 18 -29.31 8.70 20.30
C PHE A 18 -28.00 8.20 19.65
N SER A 19 -27.08 7.61 20.42
CA SER A 19 -25.84 7.03 19.92
C SER A 19 -26.10 5.86 18.94
N SER A 20 -27.06 4.97 19.24
CA SER A 20 -27.40 3.85 18.36
C SER A 20 -28.03 4.35 17.04
N LYS A 21 -28.91 5.34 17.10
CA LYS A 21 -29.55 5.91 15.91
C LYS A 21 -28.52 6.63 15.00
N LEU A 22 -27.55 7.31 15.58
CA LEU A 22 -26.46 7.94 14.82
C LEU A 22 -25.61 6.88 14.12
N LEU A 23 -25.20 5.81 14.83
CA LEU A 23 -24.45 4.71 14.25
C LEU A 23 -25.21 4.01 13.12
N ASP A 24 -26.54 3.90 13.22
CA ASP A 24 -27.37 3.35 12.14
C ASP A 24 -27.34 4.23 10.89
N GLN A 25 -27.41 5.54 11.04
CA GLN A 25 -27.31 6.48 9.93
C GLN A 25 -25.93 6.43 9.27
N GLU A 26 -24.87 6.44 10.06
CA GLU A 26 -23.48 6.33 9.58
C GLU A 26 -23.25 5.00 8.83
N TRP A 27 -23.78 3.89 9.35
CA TRP A 27 -23.70 2.58 8.68
C TRP A 27 -24.38 2.59 7.32
N GLN A 28 -25.61 3.14 7.21
CA GLN A 28 -26.32 3.20 5.95
C GLN A 28 -25.59 4.11 4.94
N ALA A 29 -25.11 5.27 5.40
CA ALA A 29 -24.33 6.19 4.56
C ALA A 29 -23.03 5.54 4.06
N TRP A 30 -22.31 4.83 4.96
CA TRP A 30 -21.09 4.12 4.60
C TRP A 30 -21.36 2.97 3.62
N LYS A 31 -22.43 2.17 3.83
CA LYS A 31 -22.82 1.12 2.86
C LYS A 31 -23.12 1.72 1.48
N ALA A 32 -23.86 2.81 1.43
CA ALA A 32 -24.18 3.49 0.19
C ALA A 32 -22.93 4.01 -0.52
N LYS A 33 -22.04 4.68 0.21
CA LYS A 33 -20.77 5.22 -0.31
C LYS A 33 -19.87 4.14 -0.91
N HIS A 34 -19.80 2.97 -0.26
CA HIS A 34 -18.92 1.88 -0.65
C HIS A 34 -19.63 0.74 -1.39
N GLU A 35 -20.87 0.98 -1.85
CA GLU A 35 -21.69 0.05 -2.64
C GLU A 35 -21.81 -1.35 -2.02
N LYS A 36 -21.84 -1.42 -0.68
CA LYS A 36 -21.83 -2.68 0.07
C LYS A 36 -23.18 -3.40 -0.02
N LYS A 37 -23.12 -4.67 -0.41
CA LYS A 37 -24.26 -5.59 -0.45
C LYS A 37 -23.87 -6.88 0.25
N TYR A 38 -24.77 -7.43 1.05
CA TYR A 38 -24.54 -8.65 1.82
C TYR A 38 -25.51 -9.74 1.38
N SER A 39 -25.09 -10.98 1.48
CA SER A 39 -25.83 -12.13 0.95
C SER A 39 -27.13 -12.40 1.70
N ASN A 40 -27.18 -12.06 3.00
CA ASN A 40 -28.32 -12.25 3.88
C ASN A 40 -28.19 -11.40 5.15
N PHE A 41 -29.25 -11.36 5.97
CA PHE A 41 -29.30 -10.59 7.22
C PHE A 41 -28.20 -11.00 8.23
N ARG A 42 -27.88 -12.31 8.34
CA ARG A 42 -26.84 -12.78 9.27
C ARG A 42 -25.44 -12.29 8.87
N ASP A 43 -25.16 -12.30 7.59
CA ASP A 43 -23.91 -11.75 7.02
C ASP A 43 -23.84 -10.24 7.28
N GLU A 44 -24.92 -9.49 7.00
CA GLU A 44 -24.95 -8.05 7.26
C GLU A 44 -24.73 -7.73 8.74
N MET A 45 -25.31 -8.48 9.65
CA MET A 45 -25.13 -8.29 11.10
C MET A 45 -23.68 -8.54 11.52
N PHE A 46 -23.02 -9.56 10.96
CA PHE A 46 -21.61 -9.83 11.21
C PHE A 46 -20.71 -8.66 10.70
N ARG A 47 -21.00 -8.18 9.49
CA ARG A 47 -20.27 -7.05 8.89
C ARG A 47 -20.53 -5.75 9.65
N ARG A 48 -21.73 -5.52 10.10
CA ARG A 48 -22.08 -4.37 10.93
C ARG A 48 -21.29 -4.36 12.23
N LYS A 49 -21.16 -5.49 12.90
CA LYS A 49 -20.37 -5.60 14.12
C LYS A 49 -18.90 -5.25 13.89
N ALA A 50 -18.26 -5.80 12.85
CA ALA A 50 -16.89 -5.49 12.49
C ALA A 50 -16.71 -4.00 12.15
N TRP A 51 -17.70 -3.41 11.47
CA TRP A 51 -17.72 -1.98 11.13
C TRP A 51 -17.82 -1.10 12.39
N GLU A 52 -18.65 -1.45 13.37
CA GLU A 52 -18.77 -0.71 14.63
C GLU A 52 -17.46 -0.75 15.43
N GLU A 53 -16.83 -1.92 15.53
CA GLU A 53 -15.53 -2.06 16.19
C GLU A 53 -14.48 -1.18 15.51
N THR A 54 -14.46 -1.14 14.18
CA THR A 54 -13.59 -0.28 13.38
C THR A 54 -13.92 1.20 13.60
N TRP A 55 -15.21 1.56 13.65
CA TRP A 55 -15.67 2.92 13.88
C TRP A 55 -15.16 3.46 15.23
N HIS A 56 -15.30 2.69 16.30
CA HIS A 56 -14.77 3.07 17.61
C HIS A 56 -13.25 3.23 17.62
N LYS A 57 -12.54 2.35 16.93
CA LYS A 57 -11.08 2.45 16.76
C LYS A 57 -10.69 3.75 16.05
N VAL A 58 -11.33 4.04 14.93
CA VAL A 58 -11.08 5.26 14.14
C VAL A 58 -11.38 6.52 14.94
N GLN A 59 -12.52 6.58 15.66
CA GLN A 59 -12.84 7.75 16.50
C GLN A 59 -11.80 7.96 17.58
N LYS A 60 -11.47 6.91 18.33
CA LYS A 60 -10.46 6.97 19.39
C LYS A 60 -9.09 7.43 18.88
N HIS A 61 -8.66 6.90 17.73
CA HIS A 61 -7.39 7.31 17.13
C HIS A 61 -7.41 8.78 16.69
N ASN A 62 -8.50 9.22 16.06
CA ASN A 62 -8.62 10.59 15.57
C ASN A 62 -8.73 11.62 16.72
N GLU A 63 -9.22 11.23 17.90
CA GLU A 63 -9.14 12.05 19.11
C GLU A 63 -7.68 12.28 19.53
N LEU A 64 -6.83 11.24 19.48
CA LEU A 64 -5.39 11.40 19.73
C LEU A 64 -4.74 12.32 18.71
N ALA A 65 -5.10 12.18 17.42
CA ALA A 65 -4.60 13.07 16.37
C ALA A 65 -5.05 14.53 16.59
N ASN A 66 -6.28 14.76 17.06
CA ASN A 66 -6.77 16.11 17.43
C ASN A 66 -5.99 16.75 18.57
N GLN A 67 -5.45 15.92 19.47
CA GLN A 67 -4.62 16.34 20.60
C GLN A 67 -3.13 16.49 20.24
N GLY A 68 -2.74 16.26 18.97
CA GLY A 68 -1.35 16.27 18.53
C GLY A 68 -0.54 15.04 18.98
N LEU A 69 -1.19 14.00 19.51
CA LEU A 69 -0.56 12.77 20.00
C LEU A 69 -0.37 11.71 18.91
N SER A 70 -0.86 11.96 17.70
CA SER A 70 -0.63 11.13 16.51
C SER A 70 -0.42 12.03 15.30
N LYS A 71 0.54 11.67 14.44
CA LYS A 71 0.87 12.40 13.20
C LYS A 71 0.05 11.95 11.99
N TYR A 72 -0.87 11.00 12.16
CA TYR A 72 -1.75 10.52 11.09
C TYR A 72 -3.18 10.38 11.57
N ARG A 73 -4.10 10.25 10.61
CA ARG A 73 -5.52 10.02 10.84
C ARG A 73 -5.97 8.74 10.16
N MET A 74 -7.05 8.19 10.69
CA MET A 74 -7.75 7.04 10.14
C MET A 74 -9.11 7.45 9.56
N ALA A 75 -9.65 6.66 8.62
CA ALA A 75 -11.00 6.82 8.08
C ALA A 75 -11.73 5.49 7.92
N MET A 76 -13.06 5.58 7.92
CA MET A 76 -13.96 4.49 7.61
C MET A 76 -13.97 4.25 6.09
N ASN A 77 -12.89 3.64 5.57
CA ASN A 77 -12.75 3.32 4.16
C ASN A 77 -13.46 2.00 3.80
N LYS A 78 -13.29 1.53 2.57
CA LYS A 78 -13.95 0.32 2.04
C LYS A 78 -13.66 -0.99 2.81
N PHE A 79 -12.66 -1.00 3.69
CA PHE A 79 -12.27 -2.16 4.49
C PHE A 79 -12.87 -2.16 5.90
N ALA A 80 -13.67 -1.15 6.25
CA ALA A 80 -14.15 -0.96 7.62
C ALA A 80 -15.09 -2.08 8.12
N ASP A 81 -15.78 -2.78 7.23
CA ASP A 81 -16.65 -3.93 7.56
C ASP A 81 -15.92 -5.28 7.63
N MET A 82 -14.61 -5.27 7.47
CA MET A 82 -13.75 -6.46 7.60
C MET A 82 -13.21 -6.57 9.01
N THR A 83 -13.06 -7.80 9.50
CA THR A 83 -12.30 -8.03 10.74
C THR A 83 -10.81 -7.74 10.53
N PRO A 84 -10.03 -7.48 11.60
CA PRO A 84 -8.57 -7.32 11.50
C PRO A 84 -7.89 -8.52 10.83
N GLN A 85 -8.37 -9.74 11.10
CA GLN A 85 -7.86 -10.98 10.49
C GLN A 85 -8.12 -11.00 8.98
N GLU A 86 -9.31 -10.62 8.53
CA GLU A 86 -9.63 -10.56 7.10
C GLU A 86 -8.79 -9.48 6.39
N ARG A 87 -8.60 -8.30 7.00
CA ARG A 87 -7.74 -7.25 6.46
C ARG A 87 -6.29 -7.72 6.31
N THR A 88 -5.80 -8.49 7.27
CA THR A 88 -4.46 -9.05 7.25
C THR A 88 -4.32 -10.22 6.25
N SER A 89 -5.32 -11.09 6.14
CA SER A 89 -5.28 -12.27 5.26
C SER A 89 -5.31 -11.94 3.76
N ARG A 90 -5.78 -10.74 3.36
CA ARG A 90 -5.73 -10.27 1.97
C ARG A 90 -4.30 -9.96 1.46
N LYS A 91 -3.34 -10.00 2.35
CA LYS A 91 -1.95 -9.63 2.12
C LYS A 91 -1.16 -10.93 1.94
N CYS A 92 -1.07 -11.40 0.72
CA CYS A 92 -0.38 -12.64 0.38
C CYS A 92 1.08 -12.41 -0.03
N PHE A 93 1.81 -11.58 0.72
CA PHE A 93 3.26 -11.47 0.60
C PHE A 93 3.90 -12.49 1.55
N ASN A 94 4.68 -13.44 1.02
CA ASN A 94 5.21 -14.53 1.82
C ASN A 94 6.64 -14.25 2.27
N SER A 95 6.80 -13.50 3.36
CA SER A 95 8.12 -13.18 3.94
C SER A 95 8.96 -14.41 4.33
N ASN A 96 8.34 -15.56 4.59
CA ASN A 96 9.09 -16.79 4.91
C ASN A 96 9.89 -17.34 3.71
N ARG A 97 9.63 -16.87 2.48
CA ARG A 97 10.40 -17.21 1.29
C ARG A 97 11.54 -16.25 0.98
N MET A 98 11.61 -15.11 1.69
CA MET A 98 12.66 -14.09 1.45
C MET A 98 14.05 -14.63 1.75
N SER A 99 14.23 -15.43 2.79
CA SER A 99 15.57 -15.90 3.23
C SER A 99 16.29 -16.82 2.22
N THR A 100 15.59 -17.37 1.25
CA THR A 100 16.15 -18.30 0.25
C THR A 100 16.22 -17.75 -1.17
N SER A 101 15.61 -16.58 -1.46
CA SER A 101 15.54 -16.03 -2.82
C SER A 101 16.60 -14.97 -3.14
N HIS A 102 17.24 -14.41 -2.12
CA HIS A 102 18.21 -13.31 -2.27
C HIS A 102 19.63 -13.76 -2.66
N ASP A 103 19.94 -15.06 -2.62
CA ASP A 103 21.32 -15.60 -2.73
C ASP A 103 22.04 -15.25 -4.04
N ASN A 104 21.34 -14.77 -5.09
CA ASN A 104 21.94 -14.42 -6.37
C ASN A 104 21.49 -13.05 -6.92
N VAL A 105 20.78 -12.23 -6.15
CA VAL A 105 20.36 -10.90 -6.59
C VAL A 105 21.42 -9.87 -6.21
N PRO A 106 21.96 -9.09 -7.18
CA PRO A 106 22.96 -8.08 -6.88
C PRO A 106 22.46 -7.06 -5.85
N VAL A 107 23.34 -6.61 -4.97
CA VAL A 107 23.11 -5.53 -4.02
C VAL A 107 23.69 -4.24 -4.58
N GLN A 108 22.95 -3.15 -4.52
CA GLN A 108 23.41 -1.82 -4.93
C GLN A 108 23.86 -1.04 -3.70
N ASP A 109 25.15 -0.70 -3.63
CA ASP A 109 25.78 0.06 -2.55
C ASP A 109 26.69 1.22 -3.01
N SER A 110 26.62 1.59 -4.30
CA SER A 110 27.59 2.48 -4.96
C SER A 110 27.29 3.99 -4.88
N TYR A 111 26.32 4.42 -4.06
CA TYR A 111 25.90 5.83 -4.01
C TYR A 111 26.72 6.74 -3.07
N ARG A 112 27.73 6.24 -2.39
CA ARG A 112 28.42 6.89 -1.25
C ARG A 112 29.01 8.28 -1.48
N THR A 113 29.06 8.77 -2.72
CA THR A 113 29.70 10.05 -3.07
C THR A 113 28.73 11.12 -3.56
N LEU A 114 27.43 10.84 -3.64
CA LEU A 114 26.45 11.77 -4.18
C LEU A 114 25.76 12.56 -3.06
N ASN A 115 25.60 13.87 -3.26
CA ASN A 115 24.80 14.69 -2.36
C ASN A 115 23.31 14.47 -2.65
N MET A 116 22.63 13.81 -1.73
CA MET A 116 21.21 13.52 -1.84
C MET A 116 20.36 14.80 -1.73
N PRO A 117 19.37 15.05 -2.62
CA PRO A 117 18.42 16.12 -2.47
C PRO A 117 17.62 16.01 -1.15
N LYS A 118 17.19 17.15 -0.59
CA LYS A 118 16.37 17.16 0.65
C LYS A 118 15.02 16.48 0.47
N SER A 119 14.46 16.53 -0.75
CA SER A 119 13.20 15.87 -1.11
C SER A 119 13.22 15.41 -2.56
N LYS A 120 12.41 14.42 -2.87
CA LYS A 120 12.16 13.92 -4.21
C LYS A 120 10.72 13.46 -4.32
N ASP A 121 10.05 13.80 -5.42
CA ASP A 121 8.73 13.29 -5.77
C ASP A 121 8.68 12.99 -7.27
N TRP A 122 8.59 11.73 -7.63
CA TRP A 122 8.54 11.31 -9.02
C TRP A 122 7.20 11.58 -9.70
N ARG A 123 6.15 11.89 -8.93
CA ARG A 123 4.85 12.32 -9.48
C ARG A 123 4.98 13.61 -10.26
N ASP A 124 5.87 14.51 -9.83
CA ASP A 124 6.15 15.80 -10.50
C ASP A 124 6.76 15.62 -11.90
N SER A 125 7.36 14.46 -12.16
CA SER A 125 7.96 14.14 -13.46
C SER A 125 6.97 13.60 -14.49
N ASN A 126 5.70 13.37 -14.10
CA ASN A 126 4.67 12.65 -14.87
C ASN A 126 5.08 11.23 -15.26
N CYS A 127 5.99 10.61 -14.50
CA CYS A 127 6.47 9.25 -14.75
C CYS A 127 5.95 8.22 -13.70
N VAL A 128 4.87 8.57 -13.00
CA VAL A 128 4.14 7.66 -12.11
C VAL A 128 2.72 7.52 -12.63
N THR A 129 2.30 6.30 -12.96
CA THR A 129 0.94 6.01 -13.43
C THR A 129 -0.10 6.28 -12.33
N HIS A 130 -1.39 6.39 -12.71
CA HIS A 130 -2.48 6.52 -11.75
C HIS A 130 -2.47 5.35 -10.73
N VAL A 131 -3.09 5.57 -9.58
CA VAL A 131 -3.23 4.52 -8.55
C VAL A 131 -4.20 3.46 -9.04
N LYS A 132 -3.75 2.21 -9.03
CA LYS A 132 -4.50 1.03 -9.47
C LYS A 132 -5.14 0.31 -8.29
N ASN A 133 -5.94 -0.74 -8.57
CA ASN A 133 -6.64 -1.51 -7.55
C ASN A 133 -6.46 -3.01 -7.78
N GLN A 134 -5.75 -3.68 -6.86
CA GLN A 134 -5.53 -5.13 -6.89
C GLN A 134 -6.78 -5.97 -6.52
N GLY A 135 -7.84 -5.34 -5.99
CA GLY A 135 -9.07 -6.01 -5.62
C GLY A 135 -8.90 -7.05 -4.50
N HIS A 136 -9.37 -8.27 -4.74
CA HIS A 136 -9.32 -9.39 -3.78
C HIS A 136 -8.13 -10.33 -3.99
N CYS A 137 -7.41 -10.19 -5.10
CA CYS A 137 -6.22 -10.98 -5.42
C CYS A 137 -5.00 -10.49 -4.64
N GLY A 138 -4.20 -11.41 -4.09
CA GLY A 138 -2.94 -11.12 -3.40
C GLY A 138 -1.80 -10.77 -4.35
N SER A 139 -2.04 -9.89 -5.31
CA SER A 139 -1.14 -9.53 -6.43
C SER A 139 -0.32 -8.26 -6.18
N CYS A 140 -0.21 -7.77 -4.93
CA CYS A 140 0.56 -6.56 -4.61
C CYS A 140 1.99 -6.58 -5.17
N TRP A 141 2.64 -7.75 -5.18
CA TRP A 141 3.95 -7.98 -5.76
C TRP A 141 3.98 -7.67 -7.27
N ALA A 142 2.93 -8.02 -8.02
CA ALA A 142 2.82 -7.73 -9.44
C ALA A 142 2.61 -6.23 -9.69
N PHE A 143 1.73 -5.58 -8.89
CA PHE A 143 1.51 -4.13 -8.98
C PHE A 143 2.76 -3.33 -8.64
N ALA A 144 3.51 -3.73 -7.60
CA ALA A 144 4.75 -3.09 -7.23
C ALA A 144 5.81 -3.23 -8.34
N THR A 145 5.99 -4.43 -8.89
CA THR A 145 6.92 -4.68 -9.99
C THR A 145 6.55 -3.86 -11.22
N VAL A 146 5.29 -3.96 -11.67
CA VAL A 146 4.82 -3.25 -12.86
C VAL A 146 5.01 -1.74 -12.73
N GLY A 147 4.65 -1.15 -11.59
CA GLY A 147 4.80 0.28 -11.39
C GLY A 147 6.26 0.77 -11.38
N VAL A 148 7.20 -0.07 -10.93
CA VAL A 148 8.63 0.21 -11.08
C VAL A 148 9.02 0.25 -12.55
N PHE A 149 8.65 -0.77 -13.35
CA PHE A 149 8.94 -0.79 -14.79
C PHE A 149 8.28 0.36 -15.57
N GLU A 150 7.03 0.70 -15.26
CA GLU A 150 6.32 1.84 -15.83
C GLU A 150 7.09 3.16 -15.61
N SER A 151 7.53 3.37 -14.38
CA SER A 151 8.26 4.58 -14.01
C SER A 151 9.65 4.65 -14.65
N HIS A 152 10.45 3.58 -14.55
CA HIS A 152 11.79 3.54 -15.14
C HIS A 152 11.75 3.64 -16.66
N HIS A 153 10.76 3.01 -17.33
CA HIS A 153 10.53 3.18 -18.75
C HIS A 153 10.26 4.65 -19.11
N CYS A 154 9.32 5.27 -18.39
CA CYS A 154 8.98 6.67 -18.61
C CYS A 154 10.16 7.63 -18.33
N ILE A 155 10.91 7.41 -17.25
CA ILE A 155 12.09 8.25 -16.94
C ILE A 155 13.08 8.22 -18.10
N LYS A 156 13.24 7.06 -18.72
CA LYS A 156 14.17 6.83 -19.82
C LYS A 156 13.68 7.30 -21.18
N THR A 157 12.43 6.98 -21.53
CA THR A 157 11.86 7.19 -22.87
C THR A 157 11.02 8.45 -22.97
N LYS A 158 10.58 9.01 -21.85
CA LYS A 158 9.58 10.07 -21.71
C LYS A 158 8.17 9.64 -22.13
N GLU A 159 7.93 8.34 -22.26
CA GLU A 159 6.64 7.76 -22.61
C GLU A 159 6.10 6.94 -21.42
N LEU A 160 4.97 7.37 -20.83
CA LEU A 160 4.33 6.66 -19.73
C LEU A 160 3.33 5.63 -20.30
N ILE A 161 3.61 4.36 -20.09
CA ILE A 161 2.81 3.23 -20.57
C ILE A 161 2.31 2.44 -19.36
N ASN A 162 1.02 2.04 -19.37
CA ASN A 162 0.47 1.09 -18.41
C ASN A 162 0.78 -0.34 -18.87
N PHE A 163 1.46 -1.12 -18.02
CA PHE A 163 1.76 -2.52 -18.27
C PHE A 163 0.81 -3.45 -17.52
N SER A 164 0.83 -4.73 -17.88
CA SER A 164 -0.12 -5.75 -17.41
C SER A 164 0.35 -6.43 -16.14
N GLU A 165 -0.31 -6.18 -15.03
CA GLU A 165 -0.18 -6.97 -13.81
C GLU A 165 -0.74 -8.39 -13.99
N GLN A 166 -1.77 -8.52 -14.82
CA GLN A 166 -2.39 -9.83 -15.10
C GLN A 166 -1.41 -10.81 -15.75
N GLN A 167 -0.52 -10.33 -16.63
CA GLN A 167 0.52 -11.20 -17.20
C GLN A 167 1.39 -11.81 -16.10
N LEU A 168 1.80 -11.04 -15.11
CA LEU A 168 2.58 -11.56 -13.98
C LEU A 168 1.77 -12.57 -13.16
N VAL A 169 0.53 -12.22 -12.82
CA VAL A 169 -0.37 -13.09 -12.03
C VAL A 169 -0.58 -14.45 -12.72
N ASP A 170 -0.74 -14.48 -14.02
CA ASP A 170 -1.08 -15.70 -14.77
C ASP A 170 0.14 -16.48 -15.26
N CYS A 171 1.26 -15.81 -15.54
CA CYS A 171 2.36 -16.39 -16.32
C CYS A 171 3.66 -16.54 -15.53
N ASP A 172 3.87 -15.77 -14.46
CA ASP A 172 5.09 -15.88 -13.65
C ASP A 172 4.98 -17.05 -12.66
N THR A 173 5.46 -18.21 -13.10
CA THR A 173 5.47 -19.45 -12.30
C THR A 173 6.51 -19.43 -11.16
N GLY A 174 7.37 -18.41 -11.06
CA GLY A 174 8.26 -18.18 -9.93
C GLY A 174 7.52 -17.60 -8.71
N ASN A 175 6.31 -17.08 -8.92
CA ASN A 175 5.41 -16.55 -7.93
C ASN A 175 4.10 -17.34 -7.88
N ASP A 176 3.24 -17.08 -6.89
CA ASP A 176 2.05 -17.89 -6.60
C ASP A 176 0.74 -17.18 -7.04
N GLY A 177 0.78 -16.34 -8.08
CA GLY A 177 -0.39 -15.66 -8.63
C GLY A 177 -1.13 -14.81 -7.59
N CYS A 178 -2.42 -15.08 -7.35
CA CYS A 178 -3.21 -14.40 -6.31
C CYS A 178 -2.89 -14.84 -4.88
N CYS A 179 -2.05 -15.87 -4.68
CA CYS A 179 -1.62 -16.31 -3.35
C CYS A 179 -0.32 -15.63 -2.88
N GLY A 180 0.20 -14.68 -3.66
CA GLY A 180 1.35 -13.87 -3.29
C GLY A 180 2.56 -14.08 -4.19
N GLY A 181 3.61 -13.31 -3.91
CA GLY A 181 4.85 -13.35 -4.66
C GLY A 181 5.87 -12.34 -4.16
N LEU A 182 7.01 -12.31 -4.83
CA LEU A 182 8.16 -11.45 -4.53
C LEU A 182 8.48 -10.59 -5.75
N PRO A 183 8.57 -9.24 -5.61
CA PRO A 183 8.84 -8.34 -6.72
C PRO A 183 10.14 -8.66 -7.47
N GLU A 184 11.22 -9.06 -6.81
CA GLU A 184 12.49 -9.38 -7.44
C GLU A 184 12.40 -10.61 -8.35
N LYS A 185 11.54 -11.60 -8.03
CA LYS A 185 11.26 -12.73 -8.93
C LYS A 185 10.48 -12.28 -10.16
N ALA A 186 9.51 -11.41 -9.96
CA ALA A 186 8.76 -10.81 -11.06
C ALA A 186 9.65 -9.92 -11.94
N MET A 187 10.61 -9.19 -11.36
CA MET A 187 11.62 -8.44 -12.12
C MET A 187 12.46 -9.38 -13.00
N ALA A 188 12.87 -10.54 -12.46
CA ALA A 188 13.58 -11.57 -13.24
C ALA A 188 12.71 -12.10 -14.38
N TYR A 189 11.41 -12.35 -14.15
CA TYR A 189 10.48 -12.76 -15.20
C TYR A 189 10.38 -11.69 -16.30
N VAL A 190 10.13 -10.42 -15.94
CA VAL A 190 10.00 -9.32 -16.92
C VAL A 190 11.31 -9.12 -17.70
N THR A 191 12.47 -9.25 -17.05
CA THR A 191 13.77 -9.20 -17.72
C THR A 191 13.89 -10.23 -18.82
N LYS A 192 13.39 -11.44 -18.60
CA LYS A 192 13.48 -12.56 -19.53
C LYS A 192 12.43 -12.53 -20.63
N HIS A 193 11.19 -12.15 -20.30
CA HIS A 193 10.04 -12.31 -21.18
C HIS A 193 9.50 -10.99 -21.73
N GLY A 194 9.86 -9.84 -21.12
CA GLY A 194 9.18 -8.57 -21.34
C GLY A 194 7.78 -8.56 -20.72
N ILE A 195 7.04 -7.50 -21.02
CA ILE A 195 5.69 -7.31 -20.47
C ILE A 195 4.74 -6.70 -21.51
N MET A 196 3.51 -7.18 -21.56
CA MET A 196 2.45 -6.66 -22.42
C MET A 196 1.88 -5.36 -21.84
N LYS A 197 1.28 -4.55 -22.71
CA LYS A 197 0.50 -3.37 -22.24
C LYS A 197 -0.77 -3.85 -21.52
N SER A 198 -1.22 -3.08 -20.55
CA SER A 198 -2.44 -3.38 -19.79
C SER A 198 -3.68 -3.52 -20.67
N GLN A 199 -3.80 -2.72 -21.75
CA GLN A 199 -4.91 -2.81 -22.72
C GLN A 199 -4.93 -4.12 -23.52
N ASP A 200 -3.80 -4.81 -23.66
CA ASP A 200 -3.68 -6.07 -24.41
C ASP A 200 -3.82 -7.30 -23.50
N TYR A 201 -3.74 -7.09 -22.18
CA TYR A 201 -3.90 -8.12 -21.17
C TYR A 201 -4.42 -7.47 -19.86
N GLU A 202 -5.73 -7.23 -19.82
CA GLU A 202 -6.39 -6.49 -18.75
C GLU A 202 -6.39 -7.24 -17.42
N TYR A 203 -6.32 -6.48 -16.31
CA TYR A 203 -6.37 -7.01 -14.95
C TYR A 203 -7.80 -7.49 -14.59
N ALA A 204 -7.90 -8.70 -14.06
CA ALA A 204 -9.18 -9.38 -13.83
C ALA A 204 -9.43 -9.79 -12.36
N ASP A 205 -8.60 -9.34 -11.40
CA ASP A 205 -8.73 -9.66 -9.96
C ASP A 205 -8.78 -11.17 -9.64
N LYS A 206 -8.21 -11.98 -10.54
CA LYS A 206 -8.19 -13.44 -10.50
C LYS A 206 -7.02 -14.00 -11.27
N GLN A 207 -6.54 -15.19 -10.90
CA GLN A 207 -5.56 -15.93 -11.68
C GLN A 207 -6.26 -16.82 -12.72
N PHE A 208 -5.73 -16.82 -13.95
CA PHE A 208 -6.18 -17.65 -15.09
C PHE A 208 -5.02 -18.39 -15.72
N ASN A 209 -5.30 -19.11 -16.82
CA ASN A 209 -4.26 -19.66 -17.66
C ASN A 209 -3.49 -18.53 -18.33
N CYS A 210 -2.18 -18.68 -18.47
CA CYS A 210 -1.31 -17.71 -19.13
C CYS A 210 -1.70 -17.48 -20.60
N LEU A 211 -1.99 -16.22 -20.94
CA LEU A 211 -2.31 -15.77 -22.31
C LEU A 211 -1.21 -14.89 -22.92
N TYR A 212 0.02 -15.00 -22.42
CA TYR A 212 1.16 -14.23 -22.89
C TYR A 212 1.40 -14.38 -24.39
N LYS A 213 1.59 -13.24 -25.07
CA LYS A 213 1.88 -13.15 -26.50
C LYS A 213 3.20 -12.40 -26.72
N PRO A 214 4.30 -13.09 -27.05
CA PRO A 214 5.60 -12.45 -27.24
C PRO A 214 5.59 -11.29 -28.24
N ALA A 215 4.79 -11.38 -29.31
CA ALA A 215 4.67 -10.34 -30.32
C ALA A 215 4.06 -9.02 -29.80
N ASN A 216 3.30 -9.08 -28.71
CA ASN A 216 2.66 -7.90 -28.08
C ASN A 216 3.43 -7.44 -26.82
N SER A 217 4.55 -8.07 -26.51
CA SER A 217 5.34 -7.77 -25.32
C SER A 217 6.40 -6.73 -25.63
N LEU A 218 6.53 -5.74 -24.74
CA LEU A 218 7.66 -4.82 -24.74
C LEU A 218 8.84 -5.52 -24.06
N ALA A 219 9.91 -5.77 -24.79
CA ALA A 219 11.15 -6.24 -24.23
C ALA A 219 11.91 -5.05 -23.60
N PHE A 220 12.34 -5.21 -22.36
CA PHE A 220 13.23 -4.25 -21.71
C PHE A 220 14.68 -4.68 -21.84
N ASN A 221 15.54 -3.75 -22.21
CA ASN A 221 16.97 -3.96 -22.05
C ASN A 221 17.35 -3.71 -20.58
N VAL A 222 17.06 -4.69 -19.72
CA VAL A 222 17.38 -4.61 -18.28
C VAL A 222 18.85 -4.96 -18.11
N SER A 223 19.67 -4.00 -17.65
CA SER A 223 21.09 -4.26 -17.34
C SER A 223 21.21 -5.07 -16.06
N LYS A 224 20.37 -4.78 -15.07
CA LYS A 224 20.26 -5.52 -13.81
C LYS A 224 18.94 -5.21 -13.10
N TYR A 225 18.48 -6.12 -12.27
CA TYR A 225 17.60 -5.86 -11.13
C TYR A 225 18.41 -6.11 -9.86
N TYR A 226 18.11 -5.39 -8.79
CA TYR A 226 18.98 -5.37 -7.60
C TYR A 226 18.21 -5.08 -6.32
N LEU A 227 18.81 -5.49 -5.20
CA LEU A 227 18.31 -5.21 -3.86
C LEU A 227 18.92 -3.91 -3.31
N LEU A 228 18.17 -3.25 -2.44
CA LEU A 228 18.51 -1.98 -1.80
C LEU A 228 18.39 -2.14 -0.27
N PRO A 229 19.37 -2.76 0.40
CA PRO A 229 19.30 -2.97 1.84
C PRO A 229 19.40 -1.64 2.60
N GLY A 230 18.41 -1.41 3.48
CA GLY A 230 18.37 -0.24 4.35
C GLY A 230 17.84 1.04 3.69
N GLU A 231 17.30 1.92 4.50
CA GLU A 231 16.62 3.14 4.04
C GLU A 231 17.55 4.14 3.36
N GLU A 232 18.87 4.13 3.66
CA GLU A 232 19.85 5.00 3.03
C GLU A 232 20.01 4.65 1.53
N ASN A 233 20.24 3.37 1.20
CA ASN A 233 20.35 2.93 -0.19
C ASN A 233 19.06 3.13 -0.96
N MET A 234 17.91 2.91 -0.31
CA MET A 234 16.59 3.20 -0.88
C MET A 234 16.47 4.68 -1.24
N ALA A 235 16.82 5.58 -0.31
CA ALA A 235 16.73 7.02 -0.53
C ALA A 235 17.60 7.49 -1.69
N MET A 236 18.80 6.94 -1.81
CA MET A 236 19.72 7.25 -2.91
C MET A 236 19.18 6.77 -4.26
N SER A 237 18.64 5.54 -4.34
CA SER A 237 18.02 5.02 -5.57
C SER A 237 16.79 5.84 -5.96
N VAL A 238 15.92 6.17 -5.00
CA VAL A 238 14.76 7.04 -5.25
C VAL A 238 15.19 8.45 -5.69
N ALA A 239 16.28 8.98 -5.15
CA ALA A 239 16.76 10.32 -5.52
C ALA A 239 17.24 10.39 -6.97
N PHE A 240 17.97 9.37 -7.45
CA PHE A 240 18.73 9.45 -8.70
C PHE A 240 18.25 8.52 -9.80
N ASP A 241 17.70 7.33 -9.48
CA ASP A 241 17.36 6.34 -10.48
C ASP A 241 15.85 6.32 -10.80
N GLY A 242 14.99 6.30 -9.77
CA GLY A 242 13.55 6.20 -9.95
C GLY A 242 12.80 5.57 -8.78
N PRO A 243 11.48 5.37 -8.91
CA PRO A 243 10.68 4.62 -7.94
C PRO A 243 11.19 3.19 -7.73
N ILE A 244 11.01 2.69 -6.51
CA ILE A 244 11.46 1.37 -6.10
C ILE A 244 10.30 0.56 -5.51
N SER A 245 10.35 -0.77 -5.61
CA SER A 245 9.45 -1.68 -4.91
C SER A 245 9.96 -1.93 -3.49
N VAL A 246 9.06 -1.96 -2.51
CA VAL A 246 9.39 -2.27 -1.11
C VAL A 246 8.34 -3.18 -0.48
N GLY A 247 8.78 -4.03 0.44
CA GLY A 247 7.93 -4.79 1.33
C GLY A 247 7.62 -4.01 2.60
N ILE A 248 6.38 -4.04 3.06
CA ILE A 248 5.95 -3.45 4.35
C ILE A 248 5.02 -4.39 5.11
N ASP A 249 4.97 -4.28 6.43
CA ASP A 249 3.85 -4.78 7.21
C ASP A 249 2.69 -3.78 7.11
N ALA A 250 1.75 -4.07 6.20
CA ALA A 250 0.50 -3.34 6.12
C ALA A 250 -0.42 -3.74 7.27
N SER A 251 -0.17 -3.25 8.47
CA SER A 251 -0.91 -3.55 9.70
C SER A 251 -2.40 -3.21 9.61
N ASP A 252 -3.17 -3.54 10.67
CA ASP A 252 -4.58 -3.14 10.76
C ASP A 252 -4.74 -1.62 10.79
N ASP A 253 -3.83 -0.91 11.45
CA ASP A 253 -3.80 0.56 11.47
C ASP A 253 -3.50 1.14 10.09
N PHE A 254 -2.52 0.58 9.39
CA PHE A 254 -2.20 0.96 8.01
C PHE A 254 -3.42 0.79 7.08
N SER A 255 -4.20 -0.26 7.27
CA SER A 255 -5.40 -0.51 6.45
C SER A 255 -6.44 0.60 6.58
N MET A 256 -6.52 1.29 7.73
CA MET A 256 -7.45 2.39 8.00
C MET A 256 -6.85 3.79 7.80
N TYR A 257 -5.59 3.89 7.37
CA TYR A 257 -4.91 5.17 7.12
C TYR A 257 -5.72 6.08 6.20
N CYS A 258 -5.74 7.38 6.52
CA CYS A 258 -6.41 8.42 5.74
C CYS A 258 -5.44 9.49 5.26
N ASN A 259 -4.72 10.14 6.18
CA ASN A 259 -3.76 11.20 5.87
C ASN A 259 -2.75 11.42 7.00
N GLY A 260 -1.75 12.26 6.74
CA GLY A 260 -0.67 12.57 7.67
C GLY A 260 0.53 11.62 7.53
N ILE A 261 1.49 11.67 8.45
CA ILE A 261 2.67 10.81 8.41
C ILE A 261 2.41 9.57 9.25
N PHE A 262 2.25 8.42 8.60
CA PHE A 262 1.99 7.14 9.26
C PHE A 262 3.21 6.71 10.09
N ASP A 263 3.01 6.62 11.41
CA ASP A 263 3.95 6.05 12.37
C ASP A 263 3.27 5.06 13.33
N GLY A 264 2.07 4.57 12.95
CA GLY A 264 1.24 3.64 13.71
C GLY A 264 1.89 2.27 13.97
N ASP A 265 1.24 1.43 14.74
CA ASP A 265 1.76 0.12 15.11
C ASP A 265 1.82 -0.83 13.92
N CYS A 266 2.99 -1.44 13.72
CA CYS A 266 3.26 -2.47 12.73
C CYS A 266 4.49 -3.29 13.13
N SER A 267 4.58 -4.52 12.61
CA SER A 267 5.77 -5.35 12.76
C SER A 267 6.83 -5.01 11.69
N THR A 268 7.98 -5.65 11.77
CA THR A 268 9.03 -5.59 10.73
C THR A 268 9.01 -6.78 9.79
N GLN A 269 7.92 -7.57 9.80
CA GLN A 269 7.73 -8.70 8.90
C GLN A 269 6.83 -8.28 7.73
N PRO A 270 7.36 -8.05 6.53
CA PRO A 270 6.58 -7.60 5.40
C PRO A 270 5.48 -8.60 5.01
N ASN A 271 4.30 -8.07 4.69
CA ASN A 271 3.16 -8.84 4.20
C ASN A 271 2.49 -8.19 2.98
N HIS A 272 3.01 -7.06 2.51
CA HIS A 272 2.46 -6.28 1.41
C HIS A 272 3.58 -5.59 0.62
N ALA A 273 3.50 -5.60 -0.70
CA ALA A 273 4.43 -4.90 -1.58
C ALA A 273 3.81 -3.61 -2.10
N VAL A 274 4.58 -2.52 -2.06
CA VAL A 274 4.19 -1.17 -2.49
C VAL A 274 5.34 -0.48 -3.22
N ILE A 275 5.12 0.74 -3.71
CA ILE A 275 6.13 1.48 -4.47
C ILE A 275 6.49 2.76 -3.72
N VAL A 276 7.76 2.95 -3.38
CA VAL A 276 8.26 4.26 -2.93
C VAL A 276 8.50 5.12 -4.17
N VAL A 277 7.76 6.22 -4.26
CA VAL A 277 7.84 7.18 -5.38
C VAL A 277 8.53 8.49 -5.00
N GLY A 278 8.87 8.65 -3.72
CA GLY A 278 9.53 9.87 -3.25
C GLY A 278 9.77 9.85 -1.75
N TYR A 279 10.33 10.96 -1.28
CA TYR A 279 10.55 11.25 0.13
C TYR A 279 10.60 12.75 0.36
N GLY A 280 10.38 13.16 1.59
CA GLY A 280 10.45 14.55 2.03
C GLY A 280 10.61 14.68 3.52
N THR A 281 10.51 15.92 3.99
CA THR A 281 10.53 16.29 5.41
C THR A 281 9.37 17.27 5.64
N GLU A 282 8.55 17.01 6.66
CA GLU A 282 7.48 17.92 7.11
C GLU A 282 7.91 18.59 8.41
N HIS A 283 7.82 19.91 8.44
CA HIS A 283 8.08 20.71 9.63
C HIS A 283 6.78 20.93 10.39
N ASP A 284 6.70 20.42 11.61
CA ASP A 284 5.56 20.67 12.51
C ASP A 284 5.74 22.02 13.19
N GLN A 285 4.92 23.00 12.82
CA GLN A 285 4.97 24.36 13.38
C GLN A 285 4.60 24.41 14.87
N ALA A 286 3.83 23.45 15.37
CA ALA A 286 3.40 23.43 16.77
C ALA A 286 4.48 22.88 17.71
N SER A 287 5.16 21.81 17.32
CA SER A 287 6.25 21.19 18.07
C SER A 287 7.64 21.72 17.71
N GLY A 288 7.81 22.32 16.52
CA GLY A 288 9.10 22.71 15.95
C GLY A 288 9.94 21.53 15.48
N GLU A 289 9.37 20.33 15.37
CA GLU A 289 10.07 19.13 14.95
C GLU A 289 9.94 18.89 13.46
N ASP A 290 11.04 18.43 12.85
CA ASP A 290 11.06 17.89 11.48
C ASP A 290 10.79 16.40 11.50
N THR A 291 9.92 15.94 10.61
CA THR A 291 9.63 14.52 10.42
C THR A 291 9.90 14.12 8.98
N ASP A 292 10.88 13.26 8.81
CA ASP A 292 11.19 12.65 7.52
C ASP A 292 10.15 11.59 7.15
N TYR A 293 9.75 11.54 5.86
CA TYR A 293 8.78 10.58 5.38
C TYR A 293 9.10 10.04 3.99
N TRP A 294 8.60 8.86 3.72
CA TRP A 294 8.47 8.27 2.39
C TRP A 294 7.13 8.64 1.76
N ILE A 295 7.10 8.84 0.45
CA ILE A 295 5.88 8.92 -0.36
C ILE A 295 5.70 7.56 -1.03
N ILE A 296 4.66 6.85 -0.63
CA ILE A 296 4.42 5.46 -1.05
C ILE A 296 3.13 5.39 -1.84
N LYS A 297 3.20 4.84 -3.06
CA LYS A 297 2.05 4.51 -3.90
C LYS A 297 1.56 3.11 -3.55
N ASN A 298 0.28 3.00 -3.16
CA ASN A 298 -0.38 1.74 -2.87
C ASN A 298 -1.18 1.23 -4.09
N SER A 299 -1.71 0.00 -3.99
CA SER A 299 -2.53 -0.67 -5.01
C SER A 299 -3.96 -0.96 -4.53
N TRP A 300 -4.55 -0.04 -3.74
CA TRP A 300 -5.88 -0.21 -3.15
C TRP A 300 -6.91 0.83 -3.62
N SER A 301 -6.81 1.35 -4.86
CA SER A 301 -7.61 2.45 -5.40
C SER A 301 -7.27 3.81 -4.79
N ALA A 302 -7.60 4.88 -5.51
CA ALA A 302 -7.44 6.25 -5.04
C ALA A 302 -8.35 6.64 -3.85
N ASP A 303 -9.37 5.83 -3.55
CA ASP A 303 -10.27 6.06 -2.40
C ASP A 303 -9.63 5.73 -1.04
N TRP A 304 -8.44 5.14 -1.02
CA TRP A 304 -7.68 4.82 0.18
C TRP A 304 -6.57 5.85 0.41
N GLY A 305 -6.35 6.23 1.67
CA GLY A 305 -5.26 7.12 2.05
C GLY A 305 -5.33 8.50 1.41
N GLU A 306 -4.19 9.07 1.09
CA GLU A 306 -4.02 10.35 0.37
C GLU A 306 -4.09 10.08 -1.15
N GLU A 307 -5.29 9.95 -1.70
CA GLU A 307 -5.54 9.62 -3.12
C GLU A 307 -4.83 8.34 -3.58
N GLY A 308 -4.77 7.32 -2.71
CA GLY A 308 -4.10 6.05 -2.95
C GLY A 308 -2.63 6.01 -2.52
N TYR A 309 -2.13 7.10 -1.96
CA TYR A 309 -0.78 7.21 -1.40
C TYR A 309 -0.79 7.20 0.12
N VAL A 310 0.37 6.95 0.70
CA VAL A 310 0.63 7.13 2.12
C VAL A 310 1.99 7.81 2.31
N ARG A 311 2.05 8.75 3.26
CA ARG A 311 3.32 9.24 3.78
C ARG A 311 3.67 8.41 5.02
N MET A 312 4.79 7.72 5.00
CA MET A 312 5.25 6.85 6.08
C MET A 312 6.55 7.37 6.68
N LYS A 313 6.66 7.37 8.00
CA LYS A 313 7.87 7.82 8.71
C LYS A 313 9.12 7.12 8.17
N ARG A 314 10.15 7.90 7.84
CA ARG A 314 11.45 7.47 7.32
C ARG A 314 12.51 7.45 8.41
N ASN A 315 13.61 6.76 8.17
CA ASN A 315 14.77 6.62 9.08
C ASN A 315 14.45 5.87 10.40
N ALA A 316 13.41 5.02 10.39
CA ALA A 316 12.96 4.26 11.54
C ALA A 316 12.67 2.79 11.21
N ASN A 317 13.00 2.34 10.00
CA ASN A 317 12.59 1.03 9.44
C ASN A 317 11.11 0.73 9.74
N LYS A 318 10.26 1.77 9.58
CA LYS A 318 8.84 1.68 9.92
C LYS A 318 8.16 0.60 9.09
N CYS A 319 7.43 -0.30 9.76
CA CYS A 319 6.79 -1.47 9.15
C CYS A 319 7.74 -2.38 8.36
N GLY A 320 9.04 -2.37 8.67
CA GLY A 320 10.04 -3.19 8.00
C GLY A 320 10.42 -2.72 6.60
N ILE A 321 10.11 -1.47 6.23
CA ILE A 321 10.28 -0.94 4.86
C ILE A 321 11.70 -1.07 4.33
N GLY A 322 12.71 -0.98 5.19
CA GLY A 322 14.13 -1.12 4.81
C GLY A 322 14.61 -2.57 4.66
N SER A 323 13.74 -3.56 4.89
CA SER A 323 14.13 -4.97 4.92
C SER A 323 14.06 -5.64 3.55
N ASP A 324 13.18 -5.16 2.66
CA ASP A 324 12.92 -5.77 1.35
C ASP A 324 12.61 -4.67 0.33
N ALA A 325 13.66 -4.18 -0.31
CA ALA A 325 13.54 -3.18 -1.36
C ALA A 325 14.29 -3.64 -2.60
N SER A 326 13.68 -3.46 -3.77
CA SER A 326 14.24 -3.85 -5.06
C SER A 326 13.93 -2.84 -6.17
N SER A 327 14.81 -2.79 -7.16
CA SER A 327 14.67 -1.92 -8.32
C SER A 327 15.31 -2.52 -9.57
N VAL A 328 15.17 -1.82 -10.68
CA VAL A 328 15.74 -2.19 -11.98
C VAL A 328 16.58 -1.06 -12.56
N ASP A 329 17.59 -1.43 -13.34
CA ASP A 329 18.34 -0.50 -14.17
C ASP A 329 18.12 -0.89 -15.64
N LEU A 330 17.48 0.01 -16.40
CA LEU A 330 17.25 -0.20 -17.82
C LEU A 330 18.46 0.29 -18.61
N ALA A 331 19.14 -0.57 -19.38
CA ALA A 331 20.26 -0.18 -20.22
C ALA A 331 19.85 0.89 -21.26
N ARG A 332 20.80 1.69 -21.72
CA ARG A 332 20.60 2.75 -22.72
C ARG A 332 20.27 2.19 -24.09
#